data_c87b182a0efed0e204d52d5ab9ec4769
#
_entry.id   c87b182a0efed0e204d52d5ab9ec4769
#
_cell.length_a   1.000
_cell.length_b   1.000
_cell.length_c   1.000
_cell.angle_alpha   90.00
_cell.angle_beta   90.00
_cell.angle_gamma   90.00
#
_symmetry.space_group_name_H-M   'P 1'
#
loop_
_entity.id
_entity.type
_entity.pdbx_description
1 polymer ?
#
loop_
_entity_poly.entity_id
_entity_poly.type
_entity_poly.pdbx_seq_one_letter_code
_entity_poly.pdbx_strand_id
1 'polypeptide(L)'
;PHMSDRIPVTVLSGSLGAGKTTLLNHLLGAAGDRDIAVLVNDMGDVNVDAELIAEGSEVDVAGVTELSNGCICCELQDDLETAVVRLARDRSFDALVVESSGISEPAPVARLFTTESRVAAQYRVDALVTVLDTRRFLDAFGDDDVPTRQGTDADGRPLSDLLVEQVEVSNVVLLNKRDLCSDAELDRAADLVAALQPDATTIPTSF
;
A
#
# COMPACT_ATOMS: atom_id res chain seq x y z
N PRO A 1 -1.65 15.29 23.59
CA PRO A 1 -1.24 15.74 22.25
C PRO A 1 -2.49 15.97 21.41
N HIS A 2 -2.55 17.15 20.77
CA HIS A 2 -3.64 17.46 19.83
C HIS A 2 -3.53 16.52 18.61
N MET A 3 -4.67 16.20 17.96
CA MET A 3 -4.69 15.36 16.75
C MET A 3 -3.78 15.90 15.62
N SER A 4 -3.41 17.17 15.67
CA SER A 4 -2.50 17.84 14.72
C SER A 4 -1.02 17.47 14.89
N ASP A 5 -0.62 16.89 16.03
CA ASP A 5 0.80 16.64 16.34
C ASP A 5 1.25 15.22 16.00
N ARG A 6 0.33 14.35 15.55
CA ARG A 6 0.65 12.98 15.18
C ARG A 6 1.11 12.88 13.72
N ILE A 7 2.13 12.06 13.50
CA ILE A 7 2.71 11.83 12.19
C ILE A 7 1.68 11.12 11.30
N PRO A 8 1.35 11.67 10.12
CA PRO A 8 0.45 11.03 9.18
C PRO A 8 1.09 9.79 8.56
N VAL A 9 0.31 8.70 8.46
CA VAL A 9 0.73 7.43 7.87
C VAL A 9 -0.13 7.12 6.66
N THR A 10 0.52 6.83 5.55
CA THR A 10 -0.11 6.23 4.38
C THR A 10 0.27 4.76 4.31
N VAL A 11 -0.72 3.88 4.30
CA VAL A 11 -0.52 2.46 4.04
C VAL A 11 -0.75 2.23 2.55
N LEU A 12 0.28 1.72 1.88
CA LEU A 12 0.27 1.45 0.45
C LEU A 12 0.17 -0.06 0.21
N SER A 13 -0.86 -0.49 -0.47
CA SER A 13 -1.09 -1.88 -0.86
C SER A 13 -1.30 -2.01 -2.38
N GLY A 14 -1.41 -3.23 -2.83
CA GLY A 14 -1.60 -3.57 -4.24
C GLY A 14 -0.81 -4.81 -4.62
N SER A 15 -1.28 -5.57 -5.59
CA SER A 15 -0.65 -6.80 -6.05
C SER A 15 0.75 -6.56 -6.62
N LEU A 16 1.54 -7.63 -6.70
CA LEU A 16 2.87 -7.59 -7.30
C LEU A 16 2.80 -7.08 -8.74
N GLY A 17 3.68 -6.11 -9.08
CA GLY A 17 3.73 -5.50 -10.39
C GLY A 17 2.61 -4.48 -10.68
N ALA A 18 1.79 -4.10 -9.69
CA ALA A 18 0.76 -3.08 -9.85
C ALA A 18 1.32 -1.66 -10.02
N GLY A 19 2.58 -1.42 -9.59
CA GLY A 19 3.25 -0.12 -9.69
C GLY A 19 3.48 0.59 -8.36
N LYS A 20 3.47 -0.13 -7.22
CA LYS A 20 3.69 0.46 -5.88
C LYS A 20 5.04 1.17 -5.76
N THR A 21 6.13 0.48 -6.13
CA THR A 21 7.49 1.05 -6.09
C THR A 21 7.62 2.27 -7.00
N THR A 22 7.02 2.23 -8.20
CA THR A 22 7.00 3.37 -9.12
C THR A 22 6.26 4.57 -8.51
N LEU A 23 5.11 4.32 -7.86
CA LEU A 23 4.37 5.35 -7.14
C LEU A 23 5.21 5.94 -5.99
N LEU A 24 5.86 5.09 -5.19
CA LEU A 24 6.74 5.55 -4.11
C LEU A 24 7.85 6.47 -4.61
N ASN A 25 8.55 6.07 -5.67
CA ASN A 25 9.58 6.91 -6.28
C ASN A 25 9.03 8.24 -6.77
N HIS A 26 7.82 8.23 -7.36
CA HIS A 26 7.15 9.45 -7.80
C HIS A 26 6.80 10.36 -6.61
N LEU A 27 6.24 9.80 -5.53
CA LEU A 27 5.90 10.55 -4.32
C LEU A 27 7.13 11.14 -3.65
N LEU A 28 8.23 10.38 -3.55
CA LEU A 28 9.49 10.86 -2.98
C LEU A 28 10.09 11.98 -3.84
N GLY A 29 10.08 11.83 -5.16
CA GLY A 29 10.52 12.88 -6.09
C GLY A 29 9.66 14.16 -6.04
N ALA A 30 8.39 14.06 -5.67
CA ALA A 30 7.45 15.17 -5.55
C ALA A 30 7.34 15.74 -4.13
N ALA A 31 8.06 15.17 -3.16
CA ALA A 31 7.96 15.54 -1.74
C ALA A 31 8.41 16.99 -1.45
N GLY A 32 9.27 17.56 -2.28
CA GLY A 32 9.86 18.89 -2.06
C GLY A 32 10.70 18.91 -0.79
N ASP A 33 10.42 19.85 0.10
CA ASP A 33 11.14 20.02 1.39
C ASP A 33 10.59 19.12 2.53
N ARG A 34 9.71 18.15 2.22
CA ARG A 34 9.13 17.25 3.23
C ARG A 34 10.03 16.03 3.42
N ASP A 35 10.29 15.72 4.67
CA ASP A 35 10.96 14.48 5.05
C ASP A 35 9.96 13.33 5.15
N ILE A 36 10.02 12.39 4.21
CA ILE A 36 9.15 11.21 4.16
C ILE A 36 9.95 9.97 4.56
N ALA A 37 9.51 9.32 5.63
CA ALA A 37 10.01 7.99 5.98
C ALA A 37 9.24 6.92 5.22
N VAL A 38 9.92 5.87 4.77
CA VAL A 38 9.32 4.73 4.08
C VAL A 38 9.70 3.44 4.80
N LEU A 39 8.71 2.62 5.11
CA LEU A 39 8.89 1.25 5.57
C LEU A 39 8.39 0.31 4.47
N VAL A 40 9.28 -0.54 3.99
CA VAL A 40 8.95 -1.57 3.01
C VAL A 40 8.87 -2.91 3.72
N ASN A 41 7.71 -3.55 3.66
CA ASN A 41 7.48 -4.88 4.20
C ASN A 41 7.52 -5.89 3.05
N ASP A 42 8.69 -6.45 2.78
CA ASP A 42 8.87 -7.47 1.76
C ASP A 42 8.88 -8.88 2.36
N MET A 43 8.05 -9.77 1.79
CA MET A 43 7.94 -11.18 2.16
C MET A 43 8.78 -12.12 1.28
N GLY A 44 9.67 -11.61 0.47
CA GLY A 44 10.44 -12.41 -0.48
C GLY A 44 11.94 -12.18 -0.40
N ASP A 45 12.71 -13.26 -0.59
CA ASP A 45 14.14 -13.20 -0.79
C ASP A 45 14.50 -12.16 -1.87
N VAL A 46 15.14 -11.10 -1.48
CA VAL A 46 15.82 -10.06 -2.24
C VAL A 46 15.20 -8.66 -2.08
N ASN A 47 15.97 -7.82 -1.47
CA ASN A 47 15.89 -6.37 -1.30
C ASN A 47 15.80 -5.52 -2.59
N VAL A 48 15.09 -6.01 -3.60
CA VAL A 48 15.07 -5.36 -4.92
C VAL A 48 14.31 -4.04 -4.85
N ASP A 49 13.23 -3.99 -4.06
CA ASP A 49 12.41 -2.79 -4.02
C ASP A 49 13.06 -1.67 -3.18
N ALA A 50 13.73 -2.01 -2.07
CA ALA A 50 14.47 -1.04 -1.28
C ALA A 50 15.70 -0.49 -2.03
N GLU A 51 16.43 -1.35 -2.77
CA GLU A 51 17.53 -0.90 -3.63
C GLU A 51 17.01 -0.04 -4.79
N LEU A 52 15.89 -0.39 -5.43
CA LEU A 52 15.30 0.40 -6.51
C LEU A 52 14.80 1.77 -6.02
N ILE A 53 14.25 1.85 -4.81
CA ILE A 53 13.88 3.11 -4.20
C ILE A 53 15.12 3.94 -3.90
N ALA A 54 16.19 3.33 -3.39
CA ALA A 54 17.44 4.01 -3.07
C ALA A 54 18.23 4.46 -4.33
N GLU A 55 18.24 3.66 -5.39
CA GLU A 55 18.96 3.99 -6.63
C GLU A 55 18.21 5.03 -7.50
N GLY A 56 16.89 5.11 -7.38
CA GLY A 56 16.05 6.03 -8.18
C GLY A 56 15.93 7.44 -7.63
N SER A 57 16.34 7.71 -6.40
CA SER A 57 16.17 9.00 -5.76
C SER A 57 17.52 9.63 -5.36
N GLU A 58 17.82 10.83 -5.87
CA GLU A 58 18.83 11.72 -5.27
C GLU A 58 18.36 12.29 -3.91
N VAL A 59 17.21 11.84 -3.43
CA VAL A 59 16.66 12.16 -2.12
C VAL A 59 17.32 11.25 -1.11
N ASP A 60 17.94 11.83 -0.12
CA ASP A 60 18.48 11.13 1.05
C ASP A 60 17.30 10.39 1.73
N VAL A 61 17.07 9.14 1.34
CA VAL A 61 16.02 8.28 1.89
C VAL A 61 16.45 7.90 3.30
N ALA A 62 16.33 8.90 4.18
CA ALA A 62 16.67 8.76 5.60
C ALA A 62 15.69 7.77 6.23
N GLY A 63 16.06 6.50 6.21
CA GLY A 63 15.36 5.46 6.96
C GLY A 63 14.48 4.51 6.17
N VAL A 64 14.95 3.99 5.04
CA VAL A 64 14.43 2.70 4.57
C VAL A 64 14.86 1.65 5.59
N THR A 65 13.96 1.28 6.47
CA THR A 65 14.17 0.16 7.39
C THR A 65 13.49 -1.05 6.77
N GLU A 66 14.29 -1.95 6.28
CA GLU A 66 13.86 -3.21 5.77
C GLU A 66 13.48 -4.14 6.91
N LEU A 67 12.28 -4.69 6.86
CA LEU A 67 11.83 -5.77 7.73
C LEU A 67 12.01 -7.08 6.95
N SER A 68 13.16 -7.71 7.13
CA SER A 68 13.42 -9.04 6.59
C SER A 68 12.88 -10.09 7.55
N ASN A 69 11.68 -10.57 7.36
CA ASN A 69 11.22 -11.93 7.72
C ASN A 69 9.73 -12.08 7.44
N GLY A 70 9.42 -12.91 6.50
CA GLY A 70 8.10 -13.14 5.97
C GLY A 70 7.07 -13.67 6.96
N CYS A 71 5.87 -13.24 6.76
CA CYS A 71 4.57 -13.51 7.36
C CYS A 71 4.08 -12.43 8.30
N ILE A 72 3.01 -11.73 7.87
CA ILE A 72 2.13 -10.98 8.78
C ILE A 72 1.26 -12.00 9.55
N CYS A 73 1.89 -12.84 10.33
CA CYS A 73 1.29 -13.54 11.45
C CYS A 73 1.79 -12.87 12.71
N CYS A 74 1.07 -12.94 13.79
CA CYS A 74 1.20 -12.21 15.08
C CYS A 74 2.60 -11.79 15.57
N GLU A 75 3.68 -12.43 15.16
CA GLU A 75 5.05 -12.09 15.50
C GLU A 75 5.58 -10.83 14.79
N LEU A 76 5.07 -10.53 13.59
CA LEU A 76 5.48 -9.35 12.82
C LEU A 76 4.76 -8.06 13.24
N GLN A 77 3.62 -8.15 13.91
CA GLN A 77 3.00 -6.97 14.50
C GLN A 77 3.89 -6.35 15.56
N ASP A 78 4.54 -7.18 16.39
CA ASP A 78 5.45 -6.72 17.42
C ASP A 78 6.71 -6.09 16.80
N ASP A 79 7.23 -6.66 15.71
CA ASP A 79 8.39 -6.15 15.01
C ASP A 79 8.09 -4.83 14.29
N LEU A 80 6.96 -4.73 13.60
CA LEU A 80 6.51 -3.49 12.95
C LEU A 80 6.19 -2.41 13.99
N GLU A 81 5.50 -2.74 15.08
CA GLU A 81 5.25 -1.82 16.18
C GLU A 81 6.54 -1.27 16.76
N THR A 82 7.50 -2.14 17.04
CA THR A 82 8.81 -1.76 17.57
C THR A 82 9.56 -0.85 16.59
N ALA A 83 9.54 -1.19 15.30
CA ALA A 83 10.21 -0.41 14.26
C ALA A 83 9.63 1.00 14.14
N VAL A 84 8.30 1.15 14.07
CA VAL A 84 7.68 2.47 13.92
C VAL A 84 7.81 3.33 15.19
N VAL A 85 7.73 2.73 16.38
CA VAL A 85 7.96 3.45 17.64
C VAL A 85 9.40 3.96 17.74
N ARG A 86 10.37 3.12 17.36
CA ARG A 86 11.78 3.49 17.32
C ARG A 86 12.03 4.61 16.30
N LEU A 87 11.43 4.50 15.11
CA LEU A 87 11.56 5.48 14.05
C LEU A 87 11.11 6.87 14.50
N ALA A 88 9.93 6.98 15.12
CA ALA A 88 9.43 8.25 15.64
C ALA A 88 10.25 8.83 16.80
N ARG A 89 10.94 7.97 17.57
CA ARG A 89 11.80 8.41 18.68
C ARG A 89 13.16 8.91 18.20
N ASP A 90 13.73 8.21 17.21
CA ASP A 90 15.14 8.40 16.84
C ASP A 90 15.29 9.38 15.66
N ARG A 91 14.21 9.74 14.98
CA ARG A 91 14.19 10.63 13.80
C ARG A 91 13.01 11.58 13.81
N SER A 92 13.16 12.70 13.11
CA SER A 92 12.09 13.65 12.81
C SER A 92 11.75 13.56 11.32
N PHE A 93 10.49 13.40 10.99
CA PHE A 93 9.98 13.35 9.61
C PHE A 93 8.52 13.81 9.58
N ASP A 94 8.06 14.23 8.40
CA ASP A 94 6.74 14.83 8.22
C ASP A 94 5.64 13.80 7.94
N ALA A 95 5.99 12.67 7.35
CA ALA A 95 5.04 11.60 7.01
C ALA A 95 5.73 10.23 6.95
N LEU A 96 4.96 9.17 7.18
CA LEU A 96 5.37 7.79 7.04
C LEU A 96 4.57 7.12 5.93
N VAL A 97 5.23 6.44 5.02
CA VAL A 97 4.60 5.51 4.08
C VAL A 97 4.99 4.10 4.45
N VAL A 98 4.01 3.23 4.64
CA VAL A 98 4.21 1.80 4.90
C VAL A 98 3.74 1.04 3.67
N GLU A 99 4.67 0.45 2.94
CA GLU A 99 4.33 -0.45 1.85
C GLU A 99 4.06 -1.84 2.40
N SER A 100 2.86 -2.37 2.17
CA SER A 100 2.54 -3.75 2.46
C SER A 100 2.97 -4.63 1.27
N SER A 101 3.38 -5.87 1.56
CA SER A 101 3.66 -6.87 0.53
C SER A 101 2.45 -7.04 -0.41
N GLY A 102 2.72 -7.31 -1.70
CA GLY A 102 1.68 -7.50 -2.72
C GLY A 102 0.72 -8.66 -2.47
N ILE A 103 1.06 -9.56 -1.55
CA ILE A 103 0.25 -10.72 -1.14
C ILE A 103 -0.36 -10.57 0.25
N SER A 104 -0.08 -9.47 0.95
CA SER A 104 -0.57 -9.25 2.32
C SER A 104 -1.84 -8.41 2.35
N GLU A 105 -2.64 -8.67 3.39
CA GLU A 105 -3.80 -7.85 3.71
C GLU A 105 -3.35 -6.52 4.32
N PRO A 106 -3.84 -5.37 3.84
CA PRO A 106 -3.48 -4.07 4.42
C PRO A 106 -4.15 -3.81 5.77
N ALA A 107 -5.24 -4.51 6.09
CA ALA A 107 -6.01 -4.29 7.32
C ALA A 107 -5.21 -4.49 8.62
N PRO A 108 -4.37 -5.52 8.78
CA PRO A 108 -3.53 -5.68 9.98
C PRO A 108 -2.55 -4.52 10.18
N VAL A 109 -1.94 -4.03 9.08
CA VAL A 109 -1.04 -2.88 9.13
C VAL A 109 -1.80 -1.61 9.53
N ALA A 110 -2.98 -1.37 8.96
CA ALA A 110 -3.81 -0.23 9.30
C ALA A 110 -4.26 -0.26 10.77
N ARG A 111 -4.62 -1.43 11.29
CA ARG A 111 -5.01 -1.61 12.71
C ARG A 111 -3.92 -1.21 13.67
N LEU A 112 -2.66 -1.49 13.36
CA LEU A 112 -1.53 -1.10 14.20
C LEU A 112 -1.55 0.40 14.51
N PHE A 113 -1.90 1.22 13.52
CA PHE A 113 -1.94 2.67 13.65
C PHE A 113 -3.26 3.22 14.21
N THR A 114 -4.30 2.41 14.33
CA THR A 114 -5.64 2.83 14.77
C THR A 114 -6.02 2.34 16.17
N THR A 115 -5.32 1.34 16.72
CA THR A 115 -5.56 0.84 18.06
C THR A 115 -4.99 1.78 19.12
N GLU A 116 -5.50 1.68 20.38
CA GLU A 116 -4.94 2.39 21.54
C GLU A 116 -3.58 1.83 21.94
N SER A 117 -2.61 1.93 21.04
CA SER A 117 -1.25 1.48 21.22
C SER A 117 -0.29 2.66 21.33
N ARG A 118 0.98 2.39 21.63
CA ARG A 118 2.05 3.40 21.60
C ARG A 118 2.21 4.01 20.20
N VAL A 119 1.89 3.24 19.17
CA VAL A 119 1.91 3.68 17.77
C VAL A 119 0.83 4.72 17.52
N ALA A 120 -0.42 4.44 17.90
CA ALA A 120 -1.54 5.36 17.74
C ALA A 120 -1.38 6.67 18.52
N ALA A 121 -0.52 6.69 19.54
CA ALA A 121 -0.17 7.91 20.26
C ALA A 121 0.73 8.86 19.46
N GLN A 122 1.53 8.33 18.54
CA GLN A 122 2.53 9.06 17.75
C GLN A 122 2.12 9.26 16.30
N TYR A 123 1.30 8.34 15.79
CA TYR A 123 0.88 8.31 14.38
C TYR A 123 -0.63 8.43 14.22
N ARG A 124 -1.07 8.81 13.04
CA ARG A 124 -2.46 8.75 12.60
C ARG A 124 -2.54 8.20 11.18
N VAL A 125 -3.47 7.32 10.91
CA VAL A 125 -3.73 6.89 9.53
C VAL A 125 -4.31 8.09 8.77
N ASP A 126 -3.65 8.44 7.67
CA ASP A 126 -4.06 9.52 6.77
C ASP A 126 -4.70 8.96 5.50
N ALA A 127 -4.09 7.93 4.93
CA ALA A 127 -4.61 7.26 3.75
C ALA A 127 -4.32 5.75 3.76
N LEU A 128 -5.27 4.99 3.24
CA LEU A 128 -5.14 3.59 2.84
C LEU A 128 -5.24 3.55 1.32
N VAL A 129 -4.11 3.40 0.66
CA VAL A 129 -4.01 3.49 -0.80
C VAL A 129 -3.80 2.11 -1.38
N THR A 130 -4.65 1.72 -2.31
CA THR A 130 -4.44 0.49 -3.10
C THR A 130 -4.12 0.84 -4.54
N VAL A 131 -3.01 0.31 -5.04
CA VAL A 131 -2.64 0.40 -6.46
C VAL A 131 -3.10 -0.87 -7.16
N LEU A 132 -3.96 -0.72 -8.15
CA LEU A 132 -4.46 -1.82 -8.98
C LEU A 132 -3.82 -1.75 -10.37
N ASP A 133 -3.31 -2.87 -10.86
CA ASP A 133 -3.16 -3.09 -12.29
C ASP A 133 -4.57 -3.25 -12.86
N THR A 134 -5.07 -2.23 -13.55
CA THR A 134 -6.46 -2.16 -14.00
C THR A 134 -6.86 -3.37 -14.84
N ARG A 135 -5.98 -3.83 -15.72
CA ARG A 135 -6.23 -4.99 -16.57
C ARG A 135 -6.39 -6.27 -15.74
N ARG A 136 -5.45 -6.53 -14.84
CA ARG A 136 -5.50 -7.70 -13.95
C ARG A 136 -6.71 -7.65 -13.01
N PHE A 137 -7.08 -6.47 -12.55
CA PHE A 137 -8.28 -6.29 -11.74
C PHE A 137 -9.53 -6.70 -12.51
N LEU A 138 -9.69 -6.24 -13.76
CA LEU A 138 -10.81 -6.63 -14.61
C LEU A 138 -10.81 -8.12 -14.94
N ASP A 139 -9.64 -8.72 -15.18
CA ASP A 139 -9.51 -10.15 -15.45
C ASP A 139 -9.89 -11.03 -14.24
N ALA A 140 -9.83 -10.47 -13.01
CA ALA A 140 -10.26 -11.16 -11.80
C ALA A 140 -11.79 -11.24 -11.66
N PHE A 141 -12.55 -10.49 -12.48
CA PHE A 141 -14.00 -10.52 -12.55
C PHE A 141 -14.42 -11.03 -13.92
N GLY A 142 -15.46 -11.89 -13.97
CA GLY A 142 -16.03 -12.37 -15.21
C GLY A 142 -16.86 -11.29 -15.92
N ASP A 143 -17.44 -11.66 -17.06
CA ASP A 143 -18.30 -10.75 -17.85
C ASP A 143 -19.54 -10.26 -17.08
N ASP A 144 -19.96 -11.02 -16.06
CA ASP A 144 -21.08 -10.69 -15.17
C ASP A 144 -20.66 -9.90 -13.93
N ASP A 145 -19.43 -9.36 -13.89
CA ASP A 145 -18.84 -8.65 -12.74
C ASP A 145 -18.80 -9.49 -11.45
N VAL A 146 -18.69 -10.79 -11.60
CA VAL A 146 -18.55 -11.75 -10.48
C VAL A 146 -17.09 -12.15 -10.34
N PRO A 147 -16.53 -12.15 -9.10
CA PRO A 147 -15.18 -12.60 -8.87
C PRO A 147 -14.94 -14.00 -9.42
N THR A 148 -13.90 -14.16 -10.21
CA THR A 148 -13.50 -15.47 -10.75
C THR A 148 -12.53 -16.14 -9.79
N ARG A 149 -12.47 -17.47 -9.82
CA ARG A 149 -11.46 -18.23 -9.05
C ARG A 149 -10.21 -18.55 -9.88
N GLN A 150 -10.00 -17.81 -10.95
CA GLN A 150 -8.82 -17.98 -11.80
C GLN A 150 -7.61 -17.27 -11.18
N GLY A 151 -6.51 -18.01 -11.07
CA GLY A 151 -5.31 -17.52 -10.41
C GLY A 151 -5.42 -17.62 -8.89
N THR A 152 -4.31 -18.02 -8.27
CA THR A 152 -4.18 -18.09 -6.82
C THR A 152 -2.90 -17.39 -6.38
N ASP A 153 -2.89 -16.89 -5.14
CA ASP A 153 -1.69 -16.44 -4.49
C ASP A 153 -0.78 -17.63 -4.08
N ALA A 154 0.32 -17.35 -3.40
CA ALA A 154 1.26 -18.37 -2.93
C ALA A 154 0.63 -19.36 -1.93
N ASP A 155 -0.42 -18.95 -1.22
CA ASP A 155 -1.14 -19.77 -0.23
C ASP A 155 -2.34 -20.51 -0.85
N GLY A 156 -2.55 -20.40 -2.16
CA GLY A 156 -3.64 -21.06 -2.89
C GLY A 156 -4.99 -20.34 -2.80
N ARG A 157 -5.01 -19.09 -2.30
CA ARG A 157 -6.21 -18.27 -2.22
C ARG A 157 -6.51 -17.62 -3.57
N PRO A 158 -7.80 -17.53 -4.01
CA PRO A 158 -8.14 -16.84 -5.26
C PRO A 158 -7.62 -15.41 -5.27
N LEU A 159 -7.01 -14.99 -6.37
CA LEU A 159 -6.48 -13.64 -6.54
C LEU A 159 -7.58 -12.57 -6.41
N SER A 160 -8.80 -12.89 -6.89
CA SER A 160 -9.97 -12.02 -6.75
C SER A 160 -10.29 -11.69 -5.30
N ASP A 161 -10.16 -12.66 -4.38
CA ASP A 161 -10.46 -12.45 -2.95
C ASP A 161 -9.48 -11.45 -2.35
N LEU A 162 -8.19 -11.57 -2.66
CA LEU A 162 -7.17 -10.62 -2.23
C LEU A 162 -7.42 -9.20 -2.78
N LEU A 163 -7.76 -9.09 -4.06
CA LEU A 163 -8.05 -7.81 -4.70
C LEU A 163 -9.29 -7.13 -4.08
N VAL A 164 -10.34 -7.90 -3.81
CA VAL A 164 -11.55 -7.40 -3.12
C VAL A 164 -11.18 -6.87 -1.72
N GLU A 165 -10.47 -7.63 -0.92
CA GLU A 165 -10.05 -7.22 0.43
C GLU A 165 -9.18 -5.95 0.41
N GLN A 166 -8.27 -5.84 -0.55
CA GLN A 166 -7.43 -4.64 -0.70
C GLN A 166 -8.26 -3.40 -1.04
N VAL A 167 -9.27 -3.54 -1.88
CA VAL A 167 -10.18 -2.43 -2.25
C VAL A 167 -11.09 -2.04 -1.11
N GLU A 168 -11.71 -3.01 -0.42
CA GLU A 168 -12.70 -2.77 0.64
C GLU A 168 -12.16 -1.94 1.81
N VAL A 169 -10.87 -2.05 2.10
CA VAL A 169 -10.23 -1.30 3.21
C VAL A 169 -9.65 0.03 2.77
N SER A 170 -9.63 0.35 1.48
CA SER A 170 -8.96 1.53 0.93
C SER A 170 -9.89 2.74 0.91
N ASN A 171 -9.32 3.92 1.19
CA ASN A 171 -9.99 5.18 0.93
C ASN A 171 -9.51 5.87 -0.35
N VAL A 172 -8.40 5.39 -0.93
CA VAL A 172 -7.91 5.81 -2.25
C VAL A 172 -7.56 4.58 -3.06
N VAL A 173 -8.08 4.47 -4.27
CA VAL A 173 -7.77 3.40 -5.22
C VAL A 173 -7.19 4.00 -6.49
N LEU A 174 -5.98 3.60 -6.84
CA LEU A 174 -5.32 3.99 -8.08
C LEU A 174 -5.52 2.91 -9.12
N LEU A 175 -6.24 3.24 -10.19
CA LEU A 175 -6.39 2.40 -11.37
C LEU A 175 -5.18 2.65 -12.29
N ASN A 176 -4.09 1.95 -12.00
CA ASN A 176 -2.83 2.13 -12.72
C ASN A 176 -2.80 1.37 -14.04
N LYS A 177 -1.85 1.74 -14.89
CA LYS A 177 -1.69 1.24 -16.26
C LYS A 177 -2.90 1.54 -17.15
N ARG A 178 -3.50 2.72 -16.94
CA ARG A 178 -4.65 3.18 -17.75
C ARG A 178 -4.34 3.21 -19.26
N ASP A 179 -3.09 3.39 -19.62
CA ASP A 179 -2.58 3.37 -20.99
C ASP A 179 -2.77 2.02 -21.69
N LEU A 180 -2.98 0.95 -20.94
CA LEU A 180 -3.26 -0.41 -21.43
C LEU A 180 -4.76 -0.74 -21.51
N CYS A 181 -5.64 0.21 -21.17
CA CYS A 181 -7.08 0.02 -21.08
C CYS A 181 -7.82 1.02 -21.97
N SER A 182 -8.96 0.60 -22.51
CA SER A 182 -9.93 1.50 -23.12
C SER A 182 -10.70 2.31 -22.07
N ASP A 183 -11.33 3.40 -22.48
CA ASP A 183 -12.18 4.20 -21.59
C ASP A 183 -13.33 3.36 -20.98
N ALA A 184 -13.93 2.46 -21.76
CA ALA A 184 -14.98 1.56 -21.26
C ALA A 184 -14.47 0.57 -20.20
N GLU A 185 -13.25 0.07 -20.33
CA GLU A 185 -12.61 -0.78 -19.33
C GLU A 185 -12.28 0.00 -18.06
N LEU A 186 -11.84 1.25 -18.18
CA LEU A 186 -11.61 2.14 -17.03
C LEU A 186 -12.91 2.46 -16.30
N ASP A 187 -13.98 2.77 -17.02
CA ASP A 187 -15.30 3.02 -16.44
C ASP A 187 -15.81 1.77 -15.69
N ARG A 188 -15.69 0.59 -16.30
CA ARG A 188 -16.06 -0.68 -15.66
C ARG A 188 -15.24 -0.93 -14.39
N ALA A 189 -13.93 -0.69 -14.41
CA ALA A 189 -13.09 -0.86 -13.24
C ALA A 189 -13.48 0.12 -12.11
N ALA A 190 -13.78 1.37 -12.45
CA ALA A 190 -14.25 2.36 -11.51
C ALA A 190 -15.61 1.98 -10.88
N ASP A 191 -16.53 1.45 -11.68
CA ASP A 191 -17.83 0.97 -11.21
C ASP A 191 -17.69 -0.22 -10.25
N LEU A 192 -16.79 -1.17 -10.55
CA LEU A 192 -16.46 -2.29 -9.66
C LEU A 192 -15.85 -1.81 -8.33
N VAL A 193 -14.94 -0.86 -8.37
CA VAL A 193 -14.38 -0.26 -7.14
C VAL A 193 -15.49 0.43 -6.36
N ALA A 194 -16.36 1.21 -6.99
CA ALA A 194 -17.46 1.90 -6.31
C ALA A 194 -18.48 0.92 -5.70
N ALA A 195 -18.68 -0.25 -6.31
CA ALA A 195 -19.53 -1.29 -5.76
C ALA A 195 -18.92 -1.96 -4.52
N LEU A 196 -17.59 -2.15 -4.49
CA LEU A 196 -16.87 -2.76 -3.37
C LEU A 196 -16.62 -1.76 -2.22
N GLN A 197 -16.29 -0.51 -2.57
CA GLN A 197 -15.96 0.54 -1.61
C GLN A 197 -16.52 1.90 -2.10
N PRO A 198 -17.79 2.21 -1.78
CA PRO A 198 -18.44 3.43 -2.26
C PRO A 198 -17.78 4.75 -1.81
N ASP A 199 -17.08 4.71 -0.68
CA ASP A 199 -16.44 5.90 -0.09
C ASP A 199 -15.00 6.12 -0.59
N ALA A 200 -14.47 5.22 -1.40
CA ALA A 200 -13.13 5.36 -1.95
C ALA A 200 -13.06 6.39 -3.07
N THR A 201 -12.00 7.18 -3.06
CA THR A 201 -11.63 8.03 -4.19
C THR A 201 -10.87 7.18 -5.22
N THR A 202 -11.39 7.09 -6.44
CA THR A 202 -10.76 6.34 -7.54
C THR A 202 -10.04 7.29 -8.48
N ILE A 203 -8.77 7.00 -8.77
CA ILE A 203 -7.92 7.85 -9.63
C ILE A 203 -7.26 6.98 -10.70
N PRO A 204 -7.57 7.19 -11.99
CA PRO A 204 -6.83 6.55 -13.09
C PRO A 204 -5.41 7.11 -13.20
N THR A 205 -4.41 6.23 -13.26
CA THR A 205 -3.00 6.59 -13.33
C THR A 205 -2.25 5.79 -14.39
N SER A 206 -1.06 6.28 -14.74
CA SER A 206 -0.16 5.64 -15.68
C SER A 206 1.27 5.98 -15.24
N PHE A 207 1.89 5.04 -14.55
CA PHE A 207 3.28 5.14 -14.07
C PHE A 207 4.19 4.20 -14.85
#